data_65d7449a23e14e7289fc8130cc6182ff
#
_entry.id   65d7449a23e14e7289fc8130cc6182ff
#
_cell.length_a   1.000
_cell.length_b   1.000
_cell.length_c   1.000
_cell.angle_alpha   90.00
_cell.angle_beta   90.00
_cell.angle_gamma   90.00
#
_symmetry.space_group_name_H-M   'P 1'
#
loop_
_entity.id
_entity.type
_entity.pdbx_description
1 polymer ?
#
loop_
_entity_poly.entity_id
_entity_poly.type
_entity_poly.pdbx_seq_one_letter_code
_entity_poly.pdbx_strand_id
1 'polypeptide(L)'
;MNQAGVVNAGYPGDTTRELLARFDRDVAPHSPDLVILWAGVNDMLYCGHTVPPEEFRRNFRRLVHRCRIPGSAVAAGTLPPRINAYFFEQFPGAALDPVPPDERVECANAILRELSTELDFPLIDFEGLVRSRPVAEDPASLLRNFSNSGMRDGLHLTPEGCRLAAELAFEVIRREHLPSSRIVCFGDSLTYGPWLKGRGTAAEDAEPYPARLAALLRKAAAR
;
A
#
# COMPACT_ATOMS: atom_id res chain seq x y z
N MET A 1 2.69 -23.63 18.38
CA MET A 1 1.99 -23.03 17.23
C MET A 1 2.59 -21.63 17.05
N ASN A 2 3.34 -21.41 15.95
CA ASN A 2 3.91 -20.08 15.67
C ASN A 2 2.74 -19.12 15.36
N GLN A 3 2.56 -18.10 16.20
CA GLN A 3 1.64 -17.02 15.88
C GLN A 3 2.13 -16.31 14.62
N ALA A 4 1.23 -16.10 13.65
CA ALA A 4 1.53 -15.33 12.45
C ALA A 4 2.00 -13.93 12.86
N GLY A 5 3.27 -13.63 12.56
CA GLY A 5 3.88 -12.32 12.83
C GLY A 5 3.69 -11.41 11.62
N VAL A 6 3.07 -10.23 11.83
CA VAL A 6 2.98 -9.18 10.81
C VAL A 6 3.79 -7.97 11.29
N VAL A 7 4.62 -7.43 10.42
CA VAL A 7 5.39 -6.20 10.65
C VAL A 7 4.83 -5.10 9.76
N ASN A 8 4.55 -3.94 10.33
CA ASN A 8 4.28 -2.72 9.57
C ASN A 8 5.59 -1.99 9.32
N ALA A 9 6.10 -2.07 8.11
CA ALA A 9 7.30 -1.39 7.63
C ALA A 9 6.93 -0.24 6.65
N GLY A 10 5.79 0.42 6.88
CA GLY A 10 5.40 1.63 6.18
C GLY A 10 6.15 2.85 6.69
N TYR A 11 6.50 3.77 5.79
CA TYR A 11 7.08 5.08 6.15
C TYR A 11 6.48 6.19 5.29
N PRO A 12 5.88 7.25 5.90
CA PRO A 12 5.22 8.31 5.15
C PRO A 12 6.17 9.06 4.22
N GLY A 13 5.72 9.31 2.99
CA GLY A 13 6.46 10.08 2.01
C GLY A 13 7.46 9.28 1.16
N ASP A 14 7.73 8.03 1.51
CA ASP A 14 8.67 7.21 0.75
C ASP A 14 8.19 6.97 -0.68
N THR A 15 9.13 7.12 -1.60
CA THR A 15 9.05 6.64 -2.98
C THR A 15 9.73 5.27 -3.09
N THR A 16 9.70 4.67 -4.27
CA THR A 16 10.46 3.43 -4.54
C THR A 16 11.97 3.57 -4.31
N ARG A 17 12.51 4.80 -4.38
CA ARG A 17 13.94 5.08 -4.08
C ARG A 17 14.25 4.85 -2.60
N GLU A 18 13.46 5.45 -1.71
CA GLU A 18 13.61 5.31 -0.26
C GLU A 18 13.36 3.88 0.19
N LEU A 19 12.35 3.20 -0.38
CA LEU A 19 12.11 1.79 -0.10
C LEU A 19 13.35 0.93 -0.43
N LEU A 20 13.96 1.15 -1.59
CA LEU A 20 15.20 0.44 -1.97
C LEU A 20 16.34 0.74 -0.99
N ALA A 21 16.47 1.99 -0.53
CA ALA A 21 17.55 2.40 0.37
C ALA A 21 17.43 1.77 1.78
N ARG A 22 16.18 1.57 2.26
CA ARG A 22 15.94 1.05 3.63
C ARG A 22 15.59 -0.44 3.71
N PHE A 23 15.59 -1.16 2.60
CA PHE A 23 15.23 -2.59 2.55
C PHE A 23 16.00 -3.44 3.57
N ASP A 24 17.34 -3.27 3.63
CA ASP A 24 18.22 -4.08 4.51
C ASP A 24 17.98 -3.81 5.99
N ARG A 25 17.47 -2.62 6.32
CA ARG A 25 17.13 -2.24 7.69
C ARG A 25 15.74 -2.75 8.09
N ASP A 26 14.75 -2.64 7.19
CA ASP A 26 13.33 -2.74 7.55
C ASP A 26 12.66 -4.03 7.08
N VAL A 27 13.27 -4.78 6.17
CA VAL A 27 12.71 -6.04 5.65
C VAL A 27 13.61 -7.24 5.94
N ALA A 28 14.89 -7.17 5.57
CA ALA A 28 15.80 -8.31 5.65
C ALA A 28 15.94 -8.90 7.07
N PRO A 29 16.02 -8.11 8.17
CA PRO A 29 16.18 -8.65 9.52
C PRO A 29 14.99 -9.50 10.00
N HIS A 30 13.81 -9.31 9.40
CA HIS A 30 12.60 -10.06 9.78
C HIS A 30 12.54 -11.44 9.13
N SER A 31 13.39 -11.75 8.15
CA SER A 31 13.36 -13.01 7.39
C SER A 31 11.93 -13.41 7.00
N PRO A 32 11.19 -12.56 6.28
CA PRO A 32 9.78 -12.78 6.01
C PRO A 32 9.54 -14.00 5.13
N ASP A 33 8.39 -14.66 5.30
CA ASP A 33 7.90 -15.67 4.37
C ASP A 33 7.11 -15.02 3.21
N LEU A 34 6.53 -13.83 3.50
CA LEU A 34 5.79 -13.01 2.53
C LEU A 34 6.12 -11.53 2.74
N VAL A 35 6.35 -10.82 1.64
CA VAL A 35 6.39 -9.36 1.63
C VAL A 35 5.20 -8.82 0.84
N ILE A 36 4.40 -7.96 1.46
CA ILE A 36 3.35 -7.20 0.76
C ILE A 36 3.90 -5.81 0.47
N LEU A 37 4.15 -5.54 -0.82
CA LEU A 37 4.62 -4.24 -1.32
C LEU A 37 3.43 -3.35 -1.64
N TRP A 38 3.30 -2.21 -0.98
CA TRP A 38 2.31 -1.19 -1.34
C TRP A 38 2.95 0.18 -1.34
N ALA A 39 3.45 0.60 -2.49
CA ALA A 39 4.18 1.84 -2.69
C ALA A 39 4.09 2.31 -4.14
N GLY A 40 4.35 3.60 -4.35
CA GLY A 40 4.38 4.24 -5.67
C GLY A 40 3.49 5.47 -5.77
N VAL A 41 2.60 5.69 -4.81
CA VAL A 41 1.75 6.87 -4.82
C VAL A 41 2.59 8.15 -4.71
N ASN A 42 3.64 8.15 -3.90
CA ASN A 42 4.56 9.30 -3.79
C ASN A 42 5.43 9.45 -5.03
N ASP A 43 5.82 8.34 -5.68
CA ASP A 43 6.53 8.37 -6.98
C ASP A 43 5.74 9.18 -8.02
N MET A 44 4.42 9.03 -8.03
CA MET A 44 3.53 9.64 -9.02
C MET A 44 3.04 11.03 -8.62
N LEU A 45 2.89 11.31 -7.32
CA LEU A 45 2.12 12.44 -6.83
C LEU A 45 2.93 13.49 -6.06
N TYR A 46 4.16 13.19 -5.64
CA TYR A 46 4.92 14.12 -4.83
C TYR A 46 5.50 15.24 -5.69
N CYS A 47 4.83 16.41 -5.69
CA CYS A 47 5.25 17.57 -6.48
C CYS A 47 6.70 17.96 -6.17
N GLY A 48 7.53 18.00 -7.21
CA GLY A 48 8.96 18.31 -7.11
C GLY A 48 9.89 17.11 -6.90
N HIS A 49 9.34 15.91 -6.63
CA HIS A 49 10.12 14.69 -6.41
C HIS A 49 9.55 13.46 -7.14
N THR A 50 8.72 13.68 -8.16
CA THR A 50 8.16 12.58 -8.95
C THR A 50 9.25 11.68 -9.53
N VAL A 51 8.98 10.38 -9.52
CA VAL A 51 9.84 9.39 -10.14
C VAL A 51 9.32 9.12 -11.55
N PRO A 52 10.15 9.24 -12.61
CA PRO A 52 9.72 8.93 -13.96
C PRO A 52 9.21 7.48 -14.08
N PRO A 53 8.19 7.20 -14.94
CA PRO A 53 7.61 5.86 -15.09
C PRO A 53 8.63 4.75 -15.33
N GLU A 54 9.62 5.00 -16.17
CA GLU A 54 10.68 4.01 -16.45
C GLU A 54 11.60 3.76 -15.24
N GLU A 55 11.83 4.77 -14.42
CA GLU A 55 12.57 4.60 -13.17
C GLU A 55 11.72 3.86 -12.14
N PHE A 56 10.43 4.20 -12.01
CA PHE A 56 9.48 3.49 -11.17
C PHE A 56 9.46 1.99 -11.53
N ARG A 57 9.35 1.66 -12.82
CA ARG A 57 9.42 0.28 -13.33
C ARG A 57 10.70 -0.44 -12.88
N ARG A 58 11.86 0.19 -13.08
CA ARG A 58 13.15 -0.37 -12.68
C ARG A 58 13.26 -0.57 -11.17
N ASN A 59 12.83 0.43 -10.40
CA ASN A 59 12.88 0.40 -8.94
C ASN A 59 11.95 -0.67 -8.39
N PHE A 60 10.71 -0.74 -8.88
CA PHE A 60 9.74 -1.73 -8.42
C PHE A 60 10.20 -3.16 -8.76
N ARG A 61 10.74 -3.39 -9.96
CA ARG A 61 11.38 -4.67 -10.32
C ARG A 61 12.48 -5.05 -9.33
N ARG A 62 13.36 -4.11 -8.99
CA ARG A 62 14.44 -4.33 -8.01
C ARG A 62 13.88 -4.65 -6.62
N LEU A 63 12.82 -3.95 -6.19
CA LEU A 63 12.14 -4.24 -4.93
C LEU A 63 11.61 -5.67 -4.90
N VAL A 64 10.90 -6.11 -5.95
CA VAL A 64 10.40 -7.49 -6.07
C VAL A 64 11.53 -8.50 -5.95
N HIS A 65 12.64 -8.31 -6.69
CA HIS A 65 13.80 -9.21 -6.62
C HIS A 65 14.42 -9.24 -5.22
N ARG A 66 14.56 -8.09 -4.55
CA ARG A 66 15.11 -8.03 -3.19
C ARG A 66 14.19 -8.68 -2.16
N CYS A 67 12.88 -8.52 -2.31
CA CYS A 67 11.90 -9.16 -1.43
C CYS A 67 11.85 -10.68 -1.58
N ARG A 68 12.31 -11.22 -2.70
CA ARG A 68 12.42 -12.68 -2.94
C ARG A 68 13.67 -13.27 -2.28
N ILE A 69 13.82 -13.03 -0.98
CA ILE A 69 14.80 -13.76 -0.16
C ILE A 69 14.47 -15.25 -0.25
N PRO A 70 15.46 -16.17 -0.16
CA PRO A 70 15.19 -17.60 -0.23
C PRO A 70 14.01 -18.03 0.67
N GLY A 71 12.93 -18.51 0.05
CA GLY A 71 11.69 -18.92 0.71
C GLY A 71 10.63 -17.82 0.86
N SER A 72 10.86 -16.56 0.50
CA SER A 72 9.87 -15.50 0.56
C SER A 72 9.04 -15.39 -0.72
N ALA A 73 7.73 -15.24 -0.56
CA ALA A 73 6.83 -14.80 -1.62
C ALA A 73 6.69 -13.27 -1.61
N VAL A 74 6.17 -12.72 -2.72
CA VAL A 74 5.85 -11.29 -2.85
C VAL A 74 4.42 -11.17 -3.36
N ALA A 75 3.66 -10.24 -2.77
CA ALA A 75 2.42 -9.70 -3.33
C ALA A 75 2.54 -8.19 -3.41
N ALA A 76 1.86 -7.53 -4.35
CA ALA A 76 1.89 -6.09 -4.44
C ALA A 76 0.50 -5.48 -4.54
N GLY A 77 0.30 -4.29 -3.97
CA GLY A 77 -0.94 -3.54 -4.04
C GLY A 77 -0.97 -2.60 -5.23
N THR A 78 -2.11 -2.52 -5.92
CA THR A 78 -2.37 -1.44 -6.88
C THR A 78 -2.53 -0.11 -6.15
N LEU A 79 -2.20 1.00 -6.81
CA LEU A 79 -2.27 2.34 -6.22
C LEU A 79 -3.73 2.83 -6.22
N PRO A 80 -4.24 3.33 -5.09
CA PRO A 80 -5.60 3.83 -5.02
C PRO A 80 -5.76 5.16 -5.77
N PRO A 81 -6.96 5.47 -6.26
CA PRO A 81 -7.30 6.81 -6.70
C PRO A 81 -7.30 7.77 -5.49
N ARG A 82 -7.48 9.05 -5.75
CA ARG A 82 -7.60 10.07 -4.72
C ARG A 82 -8.70 11.07 -5.03
N ILE A 83 -9.03 11.92 -4.06
CA ILE A 83 -9.95 13.04 -4.26
C ILE A 83 -9.16 14.23 -4.85
N ASN A 84 -9.25 14.42 -6.14
CA ASN A 84 -8.48 15.41 -6.88
C ASN A 84 -8.65 16.84 -6.37
N ALA A 85 -9.87 17.23 -5.98
CA ALA A 85 -10.14 18.57 -5.46
C ALA A 85 -9.20 18.89 -4.27
N TYR A 86 -9.05 17.98 -3.32
CA TYR A 86 -8.17 18.17 -2.17
C TYR A 86 -6.68 18.18 -2.56
N PHE A 87 -6.30 17.37 -3.54
CA PHE A 87 -4.93 17.35 -4.01
C PHE A 87 -4.53 18.69 -4.65
N PHE A 88 -5.35 19.25 -5.53
CA PHE A 88 -5.07 20.53 -6.16
C PHE A 88 -5.13 21.71 -5.19
N GLU A 89 -5.90 21.61 -4.11
CA GLU A 89 -5.84 22.60 -3.02
C GLU A 89 -4.49 22.56 -2.30
N GLN A 90 -3.97 21.37 -2.02
CA GLN A 90 -2.68 21.19 -1.34
C GLN A 90 -1.48 21.51 -2.26
N PHE A 91 -1.62 21.22 -3.54
CA PHE A 91 -0.58 21.37 -4.57
C PHE A 91 -1.11 22.11 -5.81
N PRO A 92 -1.37 23.43 -5.72
CA PRO A 92 -1.93 24.18 -6.85
C PRO A 92 -1.09 24.10 -8.12
N GLY A 93 0.24 24.00 -7.99
CA GLY A 93 1.16 23.83 -9.12
C GLY A 93 0.96 22.54 -9.91
N ALA A 94 0.35 21.51 -9.31
CA ALA A 94 0.09 20.26 -10.01
C ALA A 94 -0.97 20.39 -11.12
N ALA A 95 -1.79 21.43 -11.08
CA ALA A 95 -2.75 21.73 -12.16
C ALA A 95 -2.07 22.21 -13.44
N LEU A 96 -0.81 22.65 -13.35
CA LEU A 96 0.00 23.11 -14.49
C LEU A 96 0.87 21.99 -15.07
N ASP A 97 0.85 20.80 -14.47
CA ASP A 97 1.63 19.68 -14.95
C ASP A 97 1.03 19.13 -16.26
N PRO A 98 1.87 18.88 -17.29
CA PRO A 98 1.40 18.40 -18.59
C PRO A 98 0.72 17.00 -18.51
N VAL A 99 1.05 16.22 -17.49
CA VAL A 99 0.43 14.90 -17.25
C VAL A 99 -0.42 14.98 -15.98
N PRO A 100 -1.74 14.83 -16.07
CA PRO A 100 -2.61 14.83 -14.91
C PRO A 100 -2.19 13.78 -13.89
N PRO A 101 -2.31 14.08 -12.60
CA PRO A 101 -1.92 13.16 -11.54
C PRO A 101 -2.61 11.78 -11.62
N ASP A 102 -3.87 11.72 -12.04
CA ASP A 102 -4.59 10.44 -12.20
C ASP A 102 -3.99 9.59 -13.31
N GLU A 103 -3.61 10.19 -14.44
CA GLU A 103 -2.95 9.48 -15.53
C GLU A 103 -1.61 8.89 -15.09
N ARG A 104 -0.88 9.58 -14.20
CA ARG A 104 0.35 9.02 -13.62
C ARG A 104 0.09 7.80 -12.75
N VAL A 105 -0.96 7.84 -11.91
CA VAL A 105 -1.37 6.70 -11.10
C VAL A 105 -1.83 5.54 -11.97
N GLU A 106 -2.60 5.80 -13.03
CA GLU A 106 -3.03 4.80 -14.01
C GLU A 106 -1.82 4.18 -14.73
N CYS A 107 -0.86 5.00 -15.15
CA CYS A 107 0.40 4.52 -15.74
C CYS A 107 1.17 3.61 -14.78
N ALA A 108 1.29 3.99 -13.50
CA ALA A 108 1.94 3.16 -12.50
C ALA A 108 1.18 1.84 -12.28
N ASN A 109 -0.15 1.86 -12.23
CA ASN A 109 -0.95 0.65 -12.10
C ASN A 109 -0.82 -0.27 -13.34
N ALA A 110 -0.71 0.30 -14.55
CA ALA A 110 -0.40 -0.47 -15.74
C ALA A 110 0.98 -1.16 -15.63
N ILE A 111 2.00 -0.43 -15.18
CA ILE A 111 3.33 -0.97 -14.93
C ILE A 111 3.29 -2.10 -13.90
N LEU A 112 2.53 -1.94 -12.79
CA LEU A 112 2.40 -2.97 -11.77
C LEU A 112 1.75 -4.25 -12.31
N ARG A 113 0.72 -4.14 -13.16
CA ARG A 113 0.07 -5.29 -13.81
C ARG A 113 1.02 -6.02 -14.77
N GLU A 114 1.80 -5.28 -15.57
CA GLU A 114 2.81 -5.85 -16.44
C GLU A 114 3.90 -6.58 -15.65
N LEU A 115 4.44 -5.94 -14.59
CA LEU A 115 5.45 -6.54 -13.73
C LEU A 115 4.91 -7.76 -12.96
N SER A 116 3.65 -7.74 -12.53
CA SER A 116 2.98 -8.88 -11.91
C SER A 116 2.99 -10.09 -12.83
N THR A 117 2.63 -9.90 -14.10
CA THR A 117 2.65 -10.97 -15.11
C THR A 117 4.08 -11.42 -15.42
N GLU A 118 4.99 -10.47 -15.62
CA GLU A 118 6.37 -10.77 -16.01
C GLU A 118 7.15 -11.50 -14.91
N LEU A 119 6.94 -11.08 -13.67
CA LEU A 119 7.70 -11.58 -12.52
C LEU A 119 6.90 -12.60 -11.69
N ASP A 120 5.71 -12.97 -12.10
CA ASP A 120 4.86 -13.95 -11.44
C ASP A 120 4.67 -13.66 -9.94
N PHE A 121 3.95 -12.57 -9.62
CA PHE A 121 3.49 -12.25 -8.27
C PHE A 121 2.04 -11.76 -8.29
N PRO A 122 1.22 -12.12 -7.28
CA PRO A 122 -0.18 -11.68 -7.23
C PRO A 122 -0.31 -10.20 -6.89
N LEU A 123 -1.33 -9.56 -7.50
CA LEU A 123 -1.75 -8.22 -7.14
C LEU A 123 -2.92 -8.26 -6.14
N ILE A 124 -2.87 -7.32 -5.21
CA ILE A 124 -3.97 -6.97 -4.31
C ILE A 124 -4.61 -5.72 -4.92
N ASP A 125 -5.84 -5.82 -5.39
CA ASP A 125 -6.52 -4.74 -6.13
C ASP A 125 -7.08 -3.67 -5.19
N PHE A 126 -6.19 -2.91 -4.54
CA PHE A 126 -6.58 -1.78 -3.70
C PHE A 126 -7.20 -0.63 -4.50
N GLU A 127 -6.86 -0.48 -5.78
CA GLU A 127 -7.51 0.47 -6.67
C GLU A 127 -9.01 0.13 -6.81
N GLY A 128 -9.32 -1.10 -7.18
CA GLY A 128 -10.71 -1.57 -7.32
C GLY A 128 -11.47 -1.48 -6.00
N LEU A 129 -10.82 -1.81 -4.88
CA LEU A 129 -11.42 -1.66 -3.56
C LEU A 129 -11.84 -0.21 -3.29
N VAL A 130 -10.96 0.75 -3.50
CA VAL A 130 -11.27 2.17 -3.24
C VAL A 130 -12.35 2.67 -4.20
N ARG A 131 -12.29 2.29 -5.48
CA ARG A 131 -13.32 2.62 -6.47
C ARG A 131 -14.68 1.97 -6.23
N SER A 132 -14.78 0.97 -5.33
CA SER A 132 -16.06 0.36 -4.95
C SER A 132 -16.94 1.28 -4.09
N ARG A 133 -16.41 2.42 -3.68
CA ARG A 133 -17.09 3.48 -2.94
C ARG A 133 -16.83 4.83 -3.63
N PRO A 134 -17.59 5.88 -3.27
CA PRO A 134 -17.36 7.22 -3.84
C PRO A 134 -15.91 7.70 -3.61
N VAL A 135 -15.24 8.11 -4.68
CA VAL A 135 -13.94 8.78 -4.63
C VAL A 135 -14.20 10.29 -4.65
N ALA A 136 -14.82 10.78 -3.58
CA ALA A 136 -15.30 12.15 -3.45
C ALA A 136 -15.39 12.54 -1.98
N GLU A 137 -15.76 13.79 -1.70
CA GLU A 137 -16.19 14.21 -0.36
C GLU A 137 -17.56 13.59 -0.06
N ASP A 138 -17.53 12.39 0.49
CA ASP A 138 -18.70 11.58 0.81
C ASP A 138 -18.42 10.76 2.08
N PRO A 139 -19.37 10.67 3.04
CA PRO A 139 -19.17 9.89 4.25
C PRO A 139 -18.95 8.39 3.99
N ALA A 140 -19.43 7.86 2.86
CA ALA A 140 -19.21 6.46 2.47
C ALA A 140 -17.87 6.18 1.77
N SER A 141 -17.08 7.22 1.46
CA SER A 141 -15.76 7.07 0.86
C SER A 141 -14.81 6.31 1.78
N LEU A 142 -13.99 5.45 1.21
CA LEU A 142 -12.90 4.77 1.94
C LEU A 142 -11.68 5.68 2.14
N LEU A 143 -11.61 6.80 1.42
CA LEU A 143 -10.59 7.82 1.60
C LEU A 143 -11.05 8.85 2.64
N ARG A 144 -10.11 9.30 3.46
CA ARG A 144 -10.36 10.37 4.41
C ARG A 144 -10.75 11.65 3.68
N ASN A 145 -11.86 12.22 4.10
CA ASN A 145 -12.38 13.47 3.58
C ASN A 145 -13.06 14.26 4.70
N PHE A 146 -13.47 15.47 4.43
CA PHE A 146 -14.07 16.33 5.46
C PHE A 146 -15.35 15.72 6.06
N SER A 147 -16.17 15.09 5.23
CA SER A 147 -17.47 14.53 5.66
C SER A 147 -17.32 13.29 6.58
N ASN A 148 -16.22 12.51 6.47
CA ASN A 148 -16.05 11.28 7.25
C ASN A 148 -14.97 11.35 8.34
N SER A 149 -14.09 12.35 8.30
CA SER A 149 -12.96 12.46 9.24
C SER A 149 -12.68 13.89 9.70
N GLY A 150 -13.39 14.88 9.18
CA GLY A 150 -13.10 16.30 9.41
C GLY A 150 -11.80 16.79 8.76
N MET A 151 -11.18 15.98 7.89
CA MET A 151 -9.90 16.27 7.25
C MET A 151 -10.03 16.31 5.72
N ARG A 152 -9.43 17.29 5.09
CA ARG A 152 -9.36 17.42 3.62
C ARG A 152 -8.09 16.69 3.11
N ASP A 153 -8.04 15.38 3.33
CA ASP A 153 -6.89 14.52 2.97
C ASP A 153 -7.00 13.99 1.53
N GLY A 154 -8.00 13.17 1.26
CA GLY A 154 -8.32 12.66 -0.08
C GLY A 154 -7.46 11.52 -0.61
N LEU A 155 -6.52 11.01 0.19
CA LEU A 155 -5.62 9.92 -0.21
C LEU A 155 -5.58 8.77 0.79
N HIS A 156 -5.42 9.08 2.08
CA HIS A 156 -5.25 8.06 3.10
C HIS A 156 -6.58 7.39 3.46
N LEU A 157 -6.49 6.11 3.79
CA LEU A 157 -7.67 5.32 4.12
C LEU A 157 -8.29 5.70 5.48
N THR A 158 -9.60 5.59 5.57
CA THR A 158 -10.34 5.58 6.83
C THR A 158 -10.06 4.28 7.59
N PRO A 159 -10.43 4.17 8.90
CA PRO A 159 -10.36 2.89 9.62
C PRO A 159 -11.11 1.76 8.90
N GLU A 160 -12.27 2.06 8.30
CA GLU A 160 -13.05 1.11 7.50
C GLU A 160 -12.32 0.73 6.21
N GLY A 161 -11.70 1.69 5.51
CA GLY A 161 -10.86 1.41 4.34
C GLY A 161 -9.70 0.48 4.67
N CYS A 162 -9.03 0.68 5.80
CA CYS A 162 -7.96 -0.21 6.26
C CYS A 162 -8.45 -1.61 6.63
N ARG A 163 -9.66 -1.71 7.22
CA ARG A 163 -10.28 -3.01 7.51
C ARG A 163 -10.54 -3.79 6.22
N LEU A 164 -11.16 -3.17 5.23
CA LEU A 164 -11.46 -3.79 3.94
C LEU A 164 -10.17 -4.11 3.15
N ALA A 165 -9.16 -3.25 3.21
CA ALA A 165 -7.86 -3.52 2.60
C ALA A 165 -7.18 -4.75 3.22
N ALA A 166 -7.29 -4.93 4.53
CA ALA A 166 -6.78 -6.12 5.21
C ALA A 166 -7.54 -7.39 4.83
N GLU A 167 -8.87 -7.32 4.69
CA GLU A 167 -9.70 -8.44 4.23
C GLU A 167 -9.33 -8.85 2.81
N LEU A 168 -9.19 -7.89 1.90
CA LEU A 168 -8.76 -8.14 0.53
C LEU A 168 -7.36 -8.78 0.47
N ALA A 169 -6.40 -8.26 1.25
CA ALA A 169 -5.07 -8.85 1.34
C ALA A 169 -5.12 -10.29 1.89
N PHE A 170 -5.93 -10.54 2.91
CA PHE A 170 -6.13 -11.87 3.48
C PHE A 170 -6.76 -12.85 2.46
N GLU A 171 -7.74 -12.40 1.68
CA GLU A 171 -8.36 -13.20 0.61
C GLU A 171 -7.34 -13.58 -0.47
N VAL A 172 -6.49 -12.61 -0.91
CA VAL A 172 -5.41 -12.89 -1.87
C VAL A 172 -4.42 -13.90 -1.30
N ILE A 173 -3.98 -13.73 -0.05
CA ILE A 173 -3.07 -14.69 0.61
C ILE A 173 -3.65 -16.11 0.57
N ARG A 174 -4.95 -16.26 0.87
CA ARG A 174 -5.60 -17.57 0.87
C ARG A 174 -5.80 -18.14 -0.53
N ARG A 175 -6.27 -17.33 -1.46
CA ARG A 175 -6.53 -17.75 -2.85
C ARG A 175 -5.27 -18.19 -3.57
N GLU A 176 -4.18 -17.45 -3.37
CA GLU A 176 -2.88 -17.72 -4.01
C GLU A 176 -1.99 -18.66 -3.16
N HIS A 177 -2.52 -19.21 -2.06
CA HIS A 177 -1.78 -20.10 -1.16
C HIS A 177 -0.43 -19.53 -0.69
N LEU A 178 -0.36 -18.22 -0.45
CA LEU A 178 0.87 -17.55 -0.03
C LEU A 178 1.25 -17.94 1.41
N PRO A 179 2.55 -18.08 1.70
CA PRO A 179 3.02 -18.31 3.06
C PRO A 179 2.64 -17.12 3.95
N SER A 180 2.27 -17.37 5.22
CA SER A 180 1.74 -16.32 6.08
C SER A 180 2.19 -16.39 7.54
N SER A 181 3.30 -17.08 7.83
CA SER A 181 3.84 -17.15 9.18
C SER A 181 4.56 -15.88 9.61
N ARG A 182 5.30 -15.25 8.70
CA ARG A 182 6.03 -13.99 8.92
C ARG A 182 5.81 -13.09 7.73
N ILE A 183 5.04 -12.03 7.90
CA ILE A 183 4.69 -11.07 6.85
C ILE A 183 5.31 -9.73 7.16
N VAL A 184 5.97 -9.12 6.18
CA VAL A 184 6.35 -7.71 6.21
C VAL A 184 5.47 -6.94 5.23
N CYS A 185 4.66 -6.01 5.75
CA CYS A 185 3.96 -5.03 4.93
C CYS A 185 4.90 -3.85 4.70
N PHE A 186 5.47 -3.76 3.51
CA PHE A 186 6.51 -2.81 3.15
C PHE A 186 5.97 -1.76 2.18
N GLY A 187 6.02 -0.48 2.56
CA GLY A 187 5.41 0.56 1.74
C GLY A 187 5.56 1.96 2.34
N ASP A 188 4.72 2.84 1.86
CA ASP A 188 4.68 4.25 2.21
C ASP A 188 3.64 4.57 3.31
N SER A 189 3.05 5.78 3.27
CA SER A 189 2.02 6.22 4.21
C SER A 189 0.77 5.36 4.19
N LEU A 190 0.40 4.74 3.06
CA LEU A 190 -0.77 3.86 2.97
C LEU A 190 -0.59 2.60 3.83
N THR A 191 0.64 2.12 3.94
CA THR A 191 1.01 1.01 4.85
C THR A 191 1.16 1.49 6.28
N TYR A 192 1.80 2.64 6.49
CA TYR A 192 1.99 3.24 7.82
C TYR A 192 0.66 3.51 8.54
N GLY A 193 -0.37 3.99 7.82
CA GLY A 193 -1.67 4.36 8.36
C GLY A 193 -1.64 5.66 9.16
N PRO A 194 -1.27 6.82 8.56
CA PRO A 194 -1.29 8.10 9.27
C PRO A 194 -2.71 8.41 9.76
N TRP A 195 -2.79 9.16 10.86
CA TRP A 195 -4.04 9.56 11.52
C TRP A 195 -4.86 8.40 12.15
N LEU A 196 -4.38 7.17 12.06
CA LEU A 196 -5.01 5.99 12.64
C LEU A 196 -4.42 5.69 14.03
N LYS A 197 -5.22 5.07 14.89
CA LYS A 197 -4.74 4.54 16.17
C LYS A 197 -3.67 3.48 15.90
N GLY A 198 -2.52 3.58 16.57
CA GLY A 198 -1.43 2.62 16.40
C GLY A 198 -0.73 2.69 15.04
N ARG A 199 -0.75 3.85 14.36
CA ARG A 199 -0.01 4.07 13.10
C ARG A 199 1.43 3.56 13.18
N GLY A 200 1.91 2.98 12.10
CA GLY A 200 3.25 2.42 11.99
C GLY A 200 3.45 1.11 12.75
N THR A 201 2.40 0.52 13.29
CA THR A 201 2.48 -0.76 14.01
C THR A 201 1.53 -1.81 13.45
N ALA A 202 1.72 -3.07 13.86
CA ALA A 202 0.78 -4.16 13.67
C ALA A 202 0.24 -4.68 15.02
N ALA A 203 0.18 -3.80 16.02
CA ALA A 203 -0.36 -4.10 17.35
C ALA A 203 -1.84 -4.52 17.27
N GLU A 204 -2.31 -5.27 18.28
CA GLU A 204 -3.61 -5.94 18.26
C GLU A 204 -4.79 -4.98 18.12
N ASP A 205 -4.70 -3.81 18.74
CA ASP A 205 -5.73 -2.79 18.78
C ASP A 205 -5.49 -1.63 17.78
N ALA A 206 -4.49 -1.77 16.92
CA ALA A 206 -4.14 -0.78 15.90
C ALA A 206 -5.07 -0.89 14.67
N GLU A 207 -5.22 0.24 13.98
CA GLU A 207 -6.16 0.38 12.86
C GLU A 207 -5.54 0.26 11.46
N PRO A 208 -4.22 0.52 11.23
CA PRO A 208 -3.60 0.31 9.92
C PRO A 208 -3.86 -1.10 9.37
N TYR A 209 -3.94 -1.23 8.03
CA TYR A 209 -4.25 -2.52 7.42
C TYR A 209 -3.30 -3.66 7.84
N PRO A 210 -2.00 -3.46 8.11
CA PRO A 210 -1.14 -4.54 8.60
C PRO A 210 -1.60 -5.11 9.94
N ALA A 211 -2.08 -4.25 10.85
CA ALA A 211 -2.62 -4.69 12.14
C ALA A 211 -3.93 -5.47 11.99
N ARG A 212 -4.82 -4.99 11.13
CA ARG A 212 -6.08 -5.69 10.80
C ARG A 212 -5.82 -7.03 10.14
N LEU A 213 -4.82 -7.11 9.22
CA LEU A 213 -4.38 -8.37 8.61
C LEU A 213 -3.84 -9.35 9.66
N ALA A 214 -3.01 -8.87 10.58
CA ALA A 214 -2.51 -9.68 11.70
C ALA A 214 -3.65 -10.29 12.53
N ALA A 215 -4.71 -9.52 12.81
CA ALA A 215 -5.89 -10.00 13.54
C ALA A 215 -6.64 -11.09 12.77
N LEU A 216 -6.82 -10.93 11.44
CA LEU A 216 -7.47 -11.93 10.58
C LEU A 216 -6.69 -13.26 10.55
N LEU A 217 -5.36 -13.17 10.40
CA LEU A 217 -4.48 -14.35 10.39
C LEU A 217 -4.51 -15.10 11.71
N ARG A 218 -4.45 -14.39 12.85
CA ARG A 218 -4.59 -15.01 14.19
C ARG A 218 -5.93 -15.74 14.35
N LYS A 219 -7.02 -15.08 13.92
CA LYS A 219 -8.37 -15.68 13.99
C LYS A 219 -8.50 -16.93 13.12
N ALA A 220 -7.86 -16.95 11.94
CA ALA A 220 -7.86 -18.11 11.05
C ALA A 220 -7.03 -19.27 11.60
N ALA A 221 -5.90 -19.00 12.28
CA ALA A 221 -5.04 -20.02 12.89
C ALA A 221 -5.63 -20.63 14.17
N ALA A 222 -6.62 -19.98 14.80
CA ALA A 222 -7.30 -20.47 16.01
C ALA A 222 -8.51 -21.39 15.72
N ARG A 223 -8.86 -21.54 14.44
CA ARG A 223 -9.94 -22.45 13.97
C ARG A 223 -9.40 -23.75 13.43
#